data_dadd4ac9e36d66fcea40433777fcf51a
#
_entry.id   dadd4ac9e36d66fcea40433777fcf51a
#
_cell.length_a   1.000
_cell.length_b   1.000
_cell.length_c   1.000
_cell.angle_alpha   90.00
_cell.angle_beta   90.00
_cell.angle_gamma   90.00
#
_symmetry.space_group_name_H-M   'P 1'
#
loop_
_entity.id
_entity.type
_entity.pdbx_description
1 polymer ?
#
loop_
_entity_poly.entity_id
_entity_poly.type
_entity_poly.pdbx_seq_one_letter_code
_entity_poly.pdbx_strand_id
1 'polypeptide(L)'
;QDGSDYTEDYPDFTTTFRLQDCVIGWIADDYCPEILPFGGYEFFPTIGRNESKTGKFSYRSGSTDVLGWVLEAATGTSLPELISKYLWKPMGAEFDAYITVDRSGFALGSRGMNSTLRDLSRLGLLVMNKGKAFGEQVIPASFIEDIHAQAGDPHWPYASSDNLAPYYRSFWWGIGNKERDLNGIGIHGQYLRVAPEAGIVIALYSSWPDADGNKEHQYWENTENLLDAIVTKFR
;
A
#
# COMPACT_ATOMS: atom_id res chain seq x y z
N GLN A 1 6.93 14.96 -2.16
CA GLN A 1 6.01 14.50 -3.24
C GLN A 1 6.81 14.37 -4.51
N ASP A 2 6.60 13.30 -5.25
CA ASP A 2 7.40 12.89 -6.40
C ASP A 2 7.10 13.63 -7.72
N GLY A 3 6.16 14.57 -7.74
CA GLY A 3 5.78 15.31 -8.94
C GLY A 3 4.86 14.55 -9.90
N SER A 4 4.66 13.25 -9.73
CA SER A 4 3.72 12.49 -10.55
C SER A 4 2.28 12.92 -10.32
N ASP A 5 1.44 12.85 -11.34
CA ASP A 5 0.03 13.20 -11.24
C ASP A 5 -0.86 11.97 -11.41
N TYR A 6 -1.74 11.74 -10.44
CA TYR A 6 -2.72 10.65 -10.46
C TYR A 6 -4.10 11.11 -10.95
N THR A 7 -4.23 12.38 -11.33
CA THR A 7 -5.44 12.91 -11.94
C THR A 7 -5.45 12.67 -13.46
N GLU A 8 -6.50 13.02 -14.14
CA GLU A 8 -6.94 12.62 -15.48
C GLU A 8 -5.92 12.61 -16.63
N ASP A 9 -4.80 13.32 -16.50
CA ASP A 9 -3.67 13.25 -17.44
C ASP A 9 -2.53 12.44 -16.81
N TYR A 10 -2.57 11.14 -16.97
CA TYR A 10 -1.66 10.13 -16.40
C TYR A 10 -0.27 9.92 -17.07
N PRO A 11 0.40 10.84 -17.73
CA PRO A 11 1.62 10.50 -18.44
C PRO A 11 2.69 9.93 -17.48
N ASP A 12 2.84 10.51 -16.29
CA ASP A 12 3.89 10.09 -15.36
C ASP A 12 3.55 8.77 -14.64
N PHE A 13 2.30 8.62 -14.20
CA PHE A 13 1.82 7.37 -13.63
C PHE A 13 1.85 6.24 -14.68
N THR A 14 1.31 6.50 -15.86
CA THR A 14 1.31 5.55 -16.97
C THR A 14 2.74 5.20 -17.38
N THR A 15 3.67 6.16 -17.37
CA THR A 15 5.07 5.92 -17.69
C THR A 15 5.72 5.03 -16.65
N THR A 16 5.51 5.28 -15.35
CA THR A 16 6.02 4.44 -14.28
C THR A 16 5.49 3.01 -14.39
N PHE A 17 4.19 2.84 -14.62
CA PHE A 17 3.58 1.53 -14.78
C PHE A 17 3.98 0.85 -16.10
N ARG A 18 3.98 1.56 -17.22
CA ARG A 18 4.43 1.02 -18.51
C ARG A 18 5.89 0.62 -18.51
N LEU A 19 6.75 1.37 -17.85
CA LEU A 19 8.13 0.99 -17.63
C LEU A 19 8.23 -0.40 -17.01
N GLN A 20 7.43 -0.66 -15.99
CA GLN A 20 7.40 -1.95 -15.32
C GLN A 20 6.80 -3.04 -16.21
N ASP A 21 5.69 -2.75 -16.88
CA ASP A 21 4.99 -3.70 -17.75
C ASP A 21 5.79 -4.00 -19.02
N CYS A 22 6.47 -3.03 -19.59
CA CYS A 22 7.42 -3.23 -20.70
C CYS A 22 8.63 -4.08 -20.28
N VAL A 23 9.08 -3.89 -19.04
CA VAL A 23 10.28 -4.57 -18.52
C VAL A 23 10.00 -6.03 -18.17
N ILE A 24 8.83 -6.34 -17.66
CA ILE A 24 8.43 -7.72 -17.34
C ILE A 24 7.77 -8.44 -18.52
N GLY A 25 7.66 -7.77 -19.67
CA GLY A 25 7.12 -8.37 -20.89
C GLY A 25 5.60 -8.63 -20.86
N TRP A 26 4.88 -7.92 -20.02
CA TRP A 26 3.41 -8.03 -19.93
C TRP A 26 2.68 -7.22 -21.01
N ILE A 27 3.36 -6.24 -21.60
CA ILE A 27 2.83 -5.44 -22.71
C ILE A 27 3.61 -5.79 -23.98
N ALA A 28 2.91 -5.85 -25.11
CA ALA A 28 3.54 -6.06 -26.40
C ALA A 28 4.52 -4.90 -26.75
N ASP A 29 5.61 -5.22 -27.40
CA ASP A 29 6.72 -4.31 -27.73
C ASP A 29 6.29 -3.01 -28.44
N ASP A 30 5.16 -3.03 -29.17
CA ASP A 30 4.62 -1.87 -29.90
C ASP A 30 4.17 -0.71 -29.01
N TYR A 31 3.99 -0.94 -27.70
CA TYR A 31 3.60 0.08 -26.73
C TYR A 31 4.75 0.57 -25.87
N CYS A 32 5.91 -0.06 -25.96
CA CYS A 32 7.08 0.29 -25.17
C CYS A 32 7.91 1.33 -25.92
N PRO A 33 8.18 2.51 -25.30
CA PRO A 33 9.03 3.52 -25.93
C PRO A 33 10.43 2.97 -26.21
N GLU A 34 11.01 3.37 -27.34
CA GLU A 34 12.37 2.97 -27.75
C GLU A 34 13.46 3.44 -26.77
N ILE A 35 13.20 4.56 -26.07
CA ILE A 35 14.12 5.14 -25.09
C ILE A 35 13.40 5.27 -23.76
N LEU A 36 13.61 4.28 -22.89
CA LEU A 36 13.13 4.30 -21.52
C LEU A 36 14.31 4.35 -20.56
N PRO A 37 14.15 4.99 -19.38
CA PRO A 37 15.05 4.77 -18.27
C PRO A 37 15.18 3.27 -17.98
N PHE A 38 16.37 2.82 -17.61
CA PHE A 38 16.62 1.39 -17.40
C PHE A 38 15.94 0.83 -16.12
N GLY A 39 15.04 1.57 -15.53
CA GLY A 39 14.26 1.17 -14.35
C GLY A 39 14.04 2.32 -13.38
N GLY A 40 13.52 2.01 -12.20
CA GLY A 40 13.16 3.00 -11.19
C GLY A 40 14.32 3.86 -10.73
N TYR A 41 15.52 3.29 -10.58
CA TYR A 41 16.70 4.05 -10.17
C TYR A 41 17.09 5.16 -11.14
N GLU A 42 16.86 4.99 -12.43
CA GLU A 42 17.10 6.03 -13.43
C GLU A 42 15.89 6.94 -13.62
N PHE A 43 14.67 6.40 -13.46
CA PHE A 43 13.43 7.12 -13.70
C PHE A 43 13.12 8.15 -12.60
N PHE A 44 13.14 7.75 -11.31
CA PHE A 44 12.73 8.65 -10.24
C PHE A 44 13.54 9.94 -10.11
N PRO A 45 14.87 9.97 -10.38
CA PRO A 45 15.62 11.21 -10.41
C PRO A 45 15.19 12.21 -11.51
N THR A 46 14.49 11.74 -12.56
CA THR A 46 13.98 12.62 -13.63
C THR A 46 12.67 13.31 -13.28
N ILE A 47 11.97 12.83 -12.24
CA ILE A 47 10.70 13.40 -11.77
C ILE A 47 10.99 14.62 -10.90
N GLY A 48 10.54 15.78 -11.36
CA GLY A 48 10.68 17.03 -10.61
C GLY A 48 9.73 17.12 -9.40
N ARG A 49 9.95 18.15 -8.58
CA ARG A 49 9.06 18.48 -7.47
C ARG A 49 7.83 19.26 -7.98
N ASN A 50 6.64 18.82 -7.59
CA ASN A 50 5.41 19.57 -7.85
C ASN A 50 5.06 20.45 -6.64
N GLU A 51 5.43 21.74 -6.71
CA GLU A 51 5.22 22.71 -5.63
C GLU A 51 3.73 22.93 -5.31
N SER A 52 2.83 22.78 -6.29
CA SER A 52 1.38 22.97 -6.08
C SER A 52 0.76 21.92 -5.14
N LYS A 53 1.43 20.79 -4.96
CA LYS A 53 1.02 19.69 -4.07
C LYS A 53 1.65 19.77 -2.69
N THR A 54 2.57 20.70 -2.45
CA THR A 54 3.25 20.84 -1.16
C THR A 54 2.24 21.20 -0.06
N GLY A 55 2.29 20.47 1.06
CA GLY A 55 1.39 20.68 2.20
C GLY A 55 -0.04 20.17 2.01
N LYS A 56 -0.31 19.45 0.91
CA LYS A 56 -1.60 18.81 0.65
C LYS A 56 -1.42 17.31 0.60
N PHE A 57 -2.44 16.57 1.02
CA PHE A 57 -2.46 15.13 0.77
C PHE A 57 -2.54 14.87 -0.73
N SER A 58 -1.76 13.93 -1.19
CA SER A 58 -1.86 13.38 -2.53
C SER A 58 -1.34 11.95 -2.48
N TYR A 59 -2.19 10.99 -2.81
CA TYR A 59 -1.79 9.58 -2.88
C TYR A 59 -0.74 9.39 -3.99
N ARG A 60 0.40 8.80 -3.67
CA ARG A 60 1.55 8.67 -4.59
C ARG A 60 2.28 7.35 -4.41
N SER A 61 2.12 6.42 -5.33
CA SER A 61 2.85 5.15 -5.35
C SER A 61 4.35 5.36 -5.48
N GLY A 62 4.78 6.26 -6.38
CA GLY A 62 6.19 6.56 -6.57
C GLY A 62 6.91 7.06 -5.31
N SER A 63 6.22 7.80 -4.42
CA SER A 63 6.81 8.21 -3.14
C SER A 63 7.12 7.01 -2.25
N THR A 64 6.31 5.95 -2.29
CA THR A 64 6.57 4.70 -1.57
C THR A 64 7.76 3.96 -2.16
N ASP A 65 7.86 3.92 -3.49
CA ASP A 65 8.99 3.30 -4.18
C ASP A 65 10.30 4.03 -3.86
N VAL A 66 10.30 5.36 -3.87
CA VAL A 66 11.47 6.17 -3.46
C VAL A 66 11.82 5.93 -1.99
N LEU A 67 10.84 5.75 -1.10
CA LEU A 67 11.13 5.40 0.30
C LEU A 67 11.84 4.05 0.42
N GLY A 68 11.43 3.05 -0.39
CA GLY A 68 12.15 1.79 -0.49
C GLY A 68 13.62 1.99 -0.87
N TRP A 69 13.86 2.79 -1.92
CA TRP A 69 15.22 3.13 -2.34
C TRP A 69 16.04 3.87 -1.27
N VAL A 70 15.42 4.80 -0.55
CA VAL A 70 16.08 5.48 0.59
C VAL A 70 16.50 4.47 1.66
N LEU A 71 15.67 3.48 1.98
CA LEU A 71 16.01 2.43 2.93
C LEU A 71 17.19 1.58 2.43
N GLU A 72 17.20 1.21 1.17
CA GLU A 72 18.32 0.48 0.55
C GLU A 72 19.63 1.29 0.61
N ALA A 73 19.57 2.55 0.21
CA ALA A 73 20.74 3.44 0.23
C ALA A 73 21.29 3.66 1.66
N ALA A 74 20.40 3.80 2.64
CA ALA A 74 20.79 4.03 4.02
C ALA A 74 21.39 2.80 4.72
N THR A 75 20.98 1.60 4.29
CA THR A 75 21.34 0.34 4.96
C THR A 75 22.34 -0.51 4.18
N GLY A 76 22.51 -0.25 2.89
CA GLY A 76 23.27 -1.11 1.97
C GLY A 76 22.64 -2.49 1.77
N THR A 77 21.33 -2.65 2.06
CA THR A 77 20.61 -3.92 2.03
C THR A 77 19.36 -3.74 1.16
N SER A 78 19.05 -4.71 0.31
CA SER A 78 17.89 -4.63 -0.58
C SER A 78 16.57 -4.59 0.19
N LEU A 79 15.55 -3.94 -0.37
CA LEU A 79 14.23 -3.85 0.24
C LEU A 79 13.61 -5.23 0.56
N PRO A 80 13.69 -6.24 -0.31
CA PRO A 80 13.22 -7.60 0.02
C PRO A 80 13.93 -8.20 1.24
N GLU A 81 15.26 -8.00 1.36
CA GLU A 81 16.03 -8.49 2.51
C GLU A 81 15.67 -7.76 3.80
N LEU A 82 15.45 -6.43 3.73
CA LEU A 82 14.97 -5.64 4.86
C LEU A 82 13.60 -6.10 5.34
N ILE A 83 12.66 -6.31 4.41
CA ILE A 83 11.32 -6.85 4.72
C ILE A 83 11.45 -8.24 5.35
N SER A 84 12.26 -9.11 4.77
CA SER A 84 12.47 -10.47 5.29
C SER A 84 13.03 -10.46 6.71
N LYS A 85 14.06 -9.63 6.95
CA LYS A 85 14.78 -9.58 8.22
C LYS A 85 13.99 -8.94 9.35
N TYR A 86 13.34 -7.81 9.05
CA TYR A 86 12.76 -6.96 10.09
C TYR A 86 11.25 -7.11 10.26
N LEU A 87 10.56 -7.71 9.29
CA LEU A 87 9.11 -7.87 9.32
C LEU A 87 8.69 -9.33 9.11
N TRP A 88 9.03 -9.93 7.96
CA TRP A 88 8.44 -11.20 7.51
C TRP A 88 8.78 -12.36 8.44
N LYS A 89 10.05 -12.57 8.72
CA LYS A 89 10.51 -13.62 9.65
C LYS A 89 10.06 -13.34 11.09
N PRO A 90 10.26 -12.12 11.65
CA PRO A 90 9.85 -11.83 13.03
C PRO A 90 8.34 -11.93 13.26
N MET A 91 7.48 -11.64 12.27
CA MET A 91 6.04 -11.82 12.43
C MET A 91 5.57 -13.28 12.34
N GLY A 92 6.48 -14.21 12.02
CA GLY A 92 6.21 -15.64 11.93
C GLY A 92 5.48 -16.05 10.66
N ALA A 93 5.81 -15.44 9.52
CA ALA A 93 5.29 -15.87 8.23
C ALA A 93 5.60 -17.35 7.97
N GLU A 94 4.63 -18.10 7.44
CA GLU A 94 4.76 -19.51 7.15
C GLU A 94 5.43 -19.77 5.81
N PHE A 95 5.24 -18.84 4.86
CA PHE A 95 5.69 -18.99 3.49
C PHE A 95 6.50 -17.78 3.05
N ASP A 96 7.32 -17.99 2.04
CA ASP A 96 8.01 -16.91 1.37
C ASP A 96 7.00 -15.99 0.67
N ALA A 97 7.32 -14.70 0.67
CA ALA A 97 6.65 -13.70 -0.15
C ALA A 97 7.54 -13.33 -1.34
N TYR A 98 6.90 -12.87 -2.40
CA TYR A 98 7.59 -12.39 -3.59
C TYR A 98 7.31 -10.91 -3.77
N ILE A 99 8.30 -10.15 -4.19
CA ILE A 99 8.13 -8.77 -4.59
C ILE A 99 8.54 -8.60 -6.05
N THR A 100 7.73 -7.89 -6.81
CA THR A 100 8.06 -7.56 -8.20
C THR A 100 9.24 -6.59 -8.22
N VAL A 101 10.20 -6.86 -9.08
CA VAL A 101 11.32 -5.98 -9.37
C VAL A 101 11.28 -5.61 -10.85
N ASP A 102 11.81 -4.43 -11.18
CA ASP A 102 12.03 -4.08 -12.57
C ASP A 102 13.35 -4.67 -13.11
N ARG A 103 13.68 -4.39 -14.37
CA ARG A 103 14.89 -4.92 -15.02
C ARG A 103 16.21 -4.42 -14.40
N SER A 104 16.16 -3.31 -13.63
CA SER A 104 17.30 -2.80 -12.88
C SER A 104 17.46 -3.47 -11.51
N GLY A 105 16.52 -4.32 -11.12
CA GLY A 105 16.45 -4.91 -9.79
C GLY A 105 15.77 -4.00 -8.76
N PHE A 106 15.19 -2.88 -9.19
CA PHE A 106 14.46 -1.97 -8.31
C PHE A 106 13.18 -2.65 -7.80
N ALA A 107 13.06 -2.80 -6.48
CA ALA A 107 11.89 -3.41 -5.87
C ALA A 107 10.74 -2.41 -5.76
N LEU A 108 9.54 -2.87 -6.15
CA LEU A 108 8.34 -2.04 -6.14
C LEU A 108 7.71 -2.03 -4.76
N GLY A 109 8.09 -1.06 -3.94
CA GLY A 109 7.59 -0.91 -2.57
C GLY A 109 6.11 -0.53 -2.50
N SER A 110 5.60 0.09 -3.56
CA SER A 110 4.20 0.54 -3.64
C SER A 110 3.22 -0.54 -4.09
N ARG A 111 3.73 -1.61 -4.70
CA ARG A 111 2.93 -2.69 -5.28
C ARG A 111 3.78 -3.94 -5.52
N GLY A 112 3.14 -5.02 -5.94
CA GLY A 112 3.85 -6.19 -6.44
C GLY A 112 4.35 -7.15 -5.35
N MET A 113 4.03 -6.92 -4.09
CA MET A 113 4.25 -7.92 -3.05
C MET A 113 3.14 -8.96 -3.09
N ASN A 114 3.54 -10.22 -3.22
CA ASN A 114 2.66 -11.36 -3.25
C ASN A 114 2.91 -12.23 -2.03
N SER A 115 1.86 -12.53 -1.29
CA SER A 115 1.92 -13.36 -0.08
C SER A 115 0.77 -14.35 -0.02
N THR A 116 0.84 -15.29 0.90
CA THR A 116 -0.34 -16.09 1.21
C THR A 116 -1.37 -15.27 1.99
N LEU A 117 -2.64 -15.63 1.89
CA LEU A 117 -3.71 -14.99 2.67
C LEU A 117 -3.47 -15.11 4.18
N ARG A 118 -2.90 -16.23 4.62
CA ARG A 118 -2.57 -16.46 6.03
C ARG A 118 -1.46 -15.53 6.51
N ASP A 119 -0.45 -15.28 5.70
CA ASP A 119 0.65 -14.39 6.07
C ASP A 119 0.23 -12.92 6.00
N LEU A 120 -0.65 -12.54 5.07
CA LEU A 120 -1.31 -11.23 5.11
C LEU A 120 -2.11 -11.06 6.41
N SER A 121 -2.83 -12.10 6.86
CA SER A 121 -3.55 -12.06 8.14
C SER A 121 -2.61 -11.90 9.33
N ARG A 122 -1.40 -12.48 9.29
CA ARG A 122 -0.38 -12.28 10.35
C ARG A 122 0.09 -10.84 10.44
N LEU A 123 0.24 -10.17 9.31
CA LEU A 123 0.53 -8.73 9.32
C LEU A 123 -0.59 -7.95 10.03
N GLY A 124 -1.85 -8.28 9.75
CA GLY A 124 -2.99 -7.68 10.45
C GLY A 124 -2.97 -7.98 11.96
N LEU A 125 -2.68 -9.21 12.35
CA LEU A 125 -2.54 -9.58 13.76
C LEU A 125 -1.38 -8.85 14.45
N LEU A 126 -0.26 -8.65 13.75
CA LEU A 126 0.86 -7.88 14.26
C LEU A 126 0.44 -6.43 14.57
N VAL A 127 -0.30 -5.79 13.66
CA VAL A 127 -0.84 -4.43 13.86
C VAL A 127 -1.85 -4.42 15.01
N MET A 128 -2.80 -5.34 15.04
CA MET A 128 -3.80 -5.47 16.11
C MET A 128 -3.15 -5.64 17.48
N ASN A 129 -2.06 -6.39 17.57
CA ASN A 129 -1.29 -6.63 18.79
C ASN A 129 -0.24 -5.54 19.08
N LYS A 130 -0.43 -4.31 18.57
CA LYS A 130 0.47 -3.17 18.80
C LYS A 130 1.92 -3.45 18.41
N GLY A 131 2.10 -4.16 17.32
CA GLY A 131 3.42 -4.51 16.78
C GLY A 131 4.12 -5.69 17.44
N LYS A 132 3.43 -6.50 18.26
CA LYS A 132 3.98 -7.67 18.92
C LYS A 132 3.64 -8.97 18.21
N ALA A 133 4.62 -9.85 18.07
CA ALA A 133 4.45 -11.24 17.65
C ALA A 133 5.30 -12.15 18.55
N PHE A 134 4.76 -13.30 18.97
CA PHE A 134 5.44 -14.29 19.83
C PHE A 134 6.08 -13.72 21.10
N GLY A 135 5.50 -12.64 21.64
CA GLY A 135 6.02 -11.96 22.83
C GLY A 135 7.06 -10.87 22.55
N GLU A 136 7.60 -10.80 21.33
CA GLU A 136 8.62 -9.84 20.92
C GLU A 136 7.99 -8.61 20.21
N GLN A 137 8.62 -7.45 20.41
CA GLN A 137 8.22 -6.22 19.73
C GLN A 137 8.88 -6.16 18.35
N VAL A 138 8.11 -6.43 17.30
CA VAL A 138 8.56 -6.40 15.89
C VAL A 138 8.44 -4.99 15.30
N ILE A 139 7.29 -4.34 15.50
CA ILE A 139 7.06 -2.94 15.12
C ILE A 139 6.91 -2.12 16.39
N PRO A 140 7.60 -0.98 16.55
CA PRO A 140 7.44 -0.14 17.72
C PRO A 140 5.97 0.18 18.01
N ALA A 141 5.51 0.00 19.25
CA ALA A 141 4.12 0.31 19.61
C ALA A 141 3.76 1.77 19.34
N SER A 142 4.73 2.68 19.52
CA SER A 142 4.57 4.11 19.20
C SER A 142 4.29 4.36 17.72
N PHE A 143 4.80 3.52 16.81
CA PHE A 143 4.50 3.63 15.38
C PHE A 143 3.03 3.26 15.10
N ILE A 144 2.53 2.20 15.75
CA ILE A 144 1.11 1.81 15.61
C ILE A 144 0.19 2.89 16.19
N GLU A 145 0.56 3.46 17.34
CA GLU A 145 -0.20 4.59 17.92
C GLU A 145 -0.16 5.83 17.02
N ASP A 146 0.96 6.09 16.35
CA ASP A 146 1.11 7.21 15.42
C ASP A 146 0.19 7.09 14.19
N ILE A 147 -0.11 5.87 13.72
CA ILE A 147 -1.09 5.66 12.64
C ILE A 147 -2.43 6.31 12.99
N HIS A 148 -2.83 6.27 14.25
CA HIS A 148 -4.08 6.83 14.72
C HIS A 148 -4.02 8.31 15.12
N ALA A 149 -2.83 8.90 15.19
CA ALA A 149 -2.64 10.28 15.65
C ALA A 149 -3.24 11.35 14.71
N GLN A 150 -3.60 10.97 13.48
CA GLN A 150 -4.16 11.86 12.47
C GLN A 150 -5.67 11.74 12.30
N ALA A 151 -6.35 11.03 13.17
CA ALA A 151 -7.81 11.03 13.16
C ALA A 151 -8.32 12.49 13.27
N GLY A 152 -8.95 12.96 12.21
CA GLY A 152 -9.47 14.35 12.16
C GLY A 152 -8.52 15.37 11.53
N ASP A 153 -7.49 15.00 10.79
CA ASP A 153 -6.64 15.93 10.03
C ASP A 153 -7.50 16.73 9.04
N PRO A 154 -7.61 18.08 9.22
CA PRO A 154 -8.42 18.92 8.34
C PRO A 154 -7.86 19.04 6.91
N HIS A 155 -6.63 18.61 6.69
CA HIS A 155 -5.99 18.60 5.36
C HIS A 155 -6.25 17.32 4.57
N TRP A 156 -7.04 16.40 5.14
CA TRP A 156 -7.46 15.20 4.43
C TRP A 156 -8.51 15.54 3.36
N PRO A 157 -8.19 15.44 2.04
CA PRO A 157 -9.07 15.95 1.00
C PRO A 157 -10.30 15.09 0.74
N TYR A 158 -10.31 13.86 1.21
CA TYR A 158 -11.38 12.90 0.93
C TYR A 158 -12.43 12.77 2.03
N ALA A 159 -12.28 13.49 3.12
CA ALA A 159 -13.26 13.48 4.23
C ALA A 159 -14.69 13.85 3.80
N SER A 160 -14.88 14.34 2.59
CA SER A 160 -16.16 14.87 2.12
C SER A 160 -16.74 14.23 0.85
N SER A 161 -16.02 13.45 0.07
CA SER A 161 -16.54 13.03 -1.24
C SER A 161 -16.69 11.53 -1.48
N ASP A 162 -15.82 10.68 -0.96
CA ASP A 162 -15.78 9.32 -1.50
C ASP A 162 -15.87 8.19 -0.46
N ASN A 163 -16.19 8.47 0.80
CA ASN A 163 -16.35 7.47 1.88
C ASN A 163 -15.17 6.49 2.08
N LEU A 164 -14.01 6.77 1.48
CA LEU A 164 -12.88 5.85 1.50
C LEU A 164 -12.29 5.66 2.89
N ALA A 165 -12.03 6.76 3.58
CA ALA A 165 -11.61 6.75 4.98
C ALA A 165 -11.47 8.19 5.49
N PRO A 166 -11.69 8.46 6.77
CA PRO A 166 -11.51 9.77 7.36
C PRO A 166 -10.05 10.21 7.50
N TYR A 167 -9.07 9.32 7.36
CA TYR A 167 -7.65 9.69 7.33
C TYR A 167 -6.77 8.60 6.68
N TYR A 168 -5.58 9.00 6.23
CA TYR A 168 -4.55 8.10 5.72
C TYR A 168 -3.21 8.43 6.37
N ARG A 169 -2.58 7.44 6.99
CA ARG A 169 -1.27 7.60 7.60
C ARG A 169 -0.45 6.32 7.56
N SER A 170 0.83 6.45 7.22
CA SER A 170 1.77 5.32 7.24
C SER A 170 1.25 4.12 6.45
N PHE A 171 0.66 4.37 5.27
CA PHE A 171 0.06 3.40 4.35
C PHE A 171 -1.24 2.74 4.82
N TRP A 172 -1.81 3.18 5.93
CA TRP A 172 -3.08 2.70 6.42
C TRP A 172 -4.21 3.71 6.20
N TRP A 173 -5.35 3.19 5.80
CA TRP A 173 -6.61 3.92 5.73
C TRP A 173 -7.34 3.76 7.05
N GLY A 174 -7.53 4.85 7.78
CA GLY A 174 -8.28 4.81 9.04
C GLY A 174 -9.75 5.11 8.81
N ILE A 175 -10.64 4.30 9.35
CA ILE A 175 -12.09 4.41 9.16
C ILE A 175 -12.68 5.56 10.00
N GLY A 176 -11.93 6.07 11.00
CA GLY A 176 -12.34 7.22 11.83
C GLY A 176 -13.44 6.90 12.84
N ASN A 177 -13.72 5.62 13.03
CA ASN A 177 -14.60 5.18 14.09
C ASN A 177 -13.89 5.22 15.45
N LYS A 178 -14.65 5.15 16.52
CA LYS A 178 -14.11 5.14 17.90
C LYS A 178 -13.22 3.93 18.15
N GLU A 179 -13.47 2.86 17.43
CA GLU A 179 -12.87 1.55 17.56
C GLU A 179 -11.50 1.46 16.88
N ARG A 180 -11.08 2.54 16.20
CA ARG A 180 -9.74 2.62 15.58
C ARG A 180 -9.48 1.56 14.52
N ASP A 181 -10.50 1.18 13.76
CA ASP A 181 -10.35 0.22 12.68
C ASP A 181 -9.48 0.79 11.55
N LEU A 182 -8.68 -0.09 10.96
CA LEU A 182 -7.74 0.23 9.87
C LEU A 182 -7.98 -0.67 8.67
N ASN A 183 -7.77 -0.12 7.48
CA ASN A 183 -7.73 -0.85 6.23
C ASN A 183 -6.38 -0.73 5.54
N GLY A 184 -5.84 -1.86 5.09
CA GLY A 184 -4.92 -1.93 3.96
C GLY A 184 -5.76 -2.22 2.71
N ILE A 185 -5.66 -1.37 1.69
CA ILE A 185 -6.49 -1.48 0.49
C ILE A 185 -5.58 -1.54 -0.73
N GLY A 186 -5.78 -2.57 -1.54
CA GLY A 186 -5.09 -2.76 -2.81
C GLY A 186 -6.07 -2.82 -3.98
N ILE A 187 -5.59 -2.48 -5.17
CA ILE A 187 -6.36 -2.56 -6.40
C ILE A 187 -6.91 -3.97 -6.64
N HIS A 188 -7.97 -4.08 -7.42
CA HIS A 188 -8.67 -5.33 -7.75
C HIS A 188 -9.22 -6.07 -6.52
N GLY A 189 -9.49 -5.36 -5.40
CA GLY A 189 -10.15 -5.91 -4.23
C GLY A 189 -9.27 -6.66 -3.25
N GLN A 190 -8.05 -6.21 -3.06
CA GLN A 190 -7.18 -6.72 -1.99
C GLN A 190 -7.47 -5.96 -0.71
N TYR A 191 -7.79 -6.66 0.38
CA TYR A 191 -8.11 -6.03 1.66
C TYR A 191 -7.42 -6.69 2.85
N LEU A 192 -7.04 -5.83 3.79
CA LEU A 192 -6.66 -6.22 5.13
C LEU A 192 -7.38 -5.28 6.12
N ARG A 193 -8.48 -5.73 6.72
CA ARG A 193 -9.18 -5.03 7.79
C ARG A 193 -8.61 -5.45 9.13
N VAL A 194 -8.25 -4.48 9.96
CA VAL A 194 -7.86 -4.68 11.35
C VAL A 194 -8.87 -3.97 12.23
N ALA A 195 -9.59 -4.70 13.08
CA ALA A 195 -10.62 -4.18 13.97
C ALA A 195 -10.28 -4.55 15.43
N PRO A 196 -9.46 -3.73 16.14
CA PRO A 196 -8.89 -4.08 17.43
C PRO A 196 -9.95 -4.33 18.52
N GLU A 197 -11.00 -3.52 18.59
CA GLU A 197 -12.05 -3.64 19.60
C GLU A 197 -12.95 -4.87 19.38
N ALA A 198 -13.10 -5.31 18.14
CA ALA A 198 -13.78 -6.54 17.80
C ALA A 198 -12.87 -7.78 17.95
N GLY A 199 -11.56 -7.58 18.10
CA GLY A 199 -10.59 -8.67 18.15
C GLY A 199 -10.44 -9.41 16.81
N ILE A 200 -10.70 -8.75 15.67
CA ILE A 200 -10.80 -9.38 14.36
C ILE A 200 -9.79 -8.79 13.38
N VAL A 201 -9.21 -9.68 12.59
CA VAL A 201 -8.50 -9.37 11.35
C VAL A 201 -9.20 -10.07 10.21
N ILE A 202 -9.48 -9.34 9.13
CA ILE A 202 -10.06 -9.90 7.90
C ILE A 202 -9.08 -9.64 6.76
N ALA A 203 -8.60 -10.68 6.13
CA ALA A 203 -7.82 -10.61 4.91
C ALA A 203 -8.64 -11.13 3.73
N LEU A 204 -8.65 -10.41 2.63
CA LEU A 204 -9.38 -10.77 1.42
C LEU A 204 -8.49 -10.56 0.20
N TYR A 205 -8.43 -11.58 -0.65
CA TYR A 205 -7.92 -11.47 -2.01
C TYR A 205 -9.06 -11.62 -3.00
N SER A 206 -9.11 -10.71 -3.95
CA SER A 206 -10.11 -10.69 -5.02
C SER A 206 -9.43 -10.47 -6.38
N SER A 207 -10.21 -10.58 -7.43
CA SER A 207 -9.81 -10.29 -8.80
C SER A 207 -10.91 -9.51 -9.51
N TRP A 208 -11.22 -8.32 -8.99
CA TRP A 208 -12.19 -7.43 -9.63
C TRP A 208 -11.74 -7.07 -11.05
N PRO A 209 -12.65 -6.92 -12.00
CA PRO A 209 -12.30 -6.64 -13.39
C PRO A 209 -11.65 -5.27 -13.59
N ASP A 210 -11.93 -4.31 -12.72
CA ASP A 210 -11.32 -2.98 -12.71
C ASP A 210 -10.62 -2.70 -11.38
N ALA A 211 -9.65 -1.77 -11.40
CA ALA A 211 -8.75 -1.53 -10.28
C ALA A 211 -9.47 -1.02 -9.02
N ASP A 212 -10.52 -0.21 -9.19
CA ASP A 212 -11.26 0.44 -8.10
C ASP A 212 -12.60 -0.26 -7.76
N GLY A 213 -13.05 -1.20 -8.61
CA GLY A 213 -14.26 -1.98 -8.36
C GLY A 213 -15.58 -1.22 -8.48
N ASN A 214 -15.57 -0.02 -9.03
CA ASN A 214 -16.76 0.86 -9.00
C ASN A 214 -17.45 1.05 -10.35
N LYS A 215 -16.78 0.70 -11.48
CA LYS A 215 -17.28 1.08 -12.81
C LYS A 215 -18.58 0.39 -13.21
N GLU A 216 -18.77 -0.86 -12.83
CA GLU A 216 -19.94 -1.62 -13.32
C GLU A 216 -20.70 -2.37 -12.22
N HIS A 217 -20.11 -2.70 -11.06
CA HIS A 217 -20.67 -3.72 -10.16
C HIS A 217 -20.69 -3.35 -8.68
N GLN A 218 -20.32 -2.14 -8.28
CA GLN A 218 -20.31 -1.72 -6.86
C GLN A 218 -19.52 -2.69 -5.95
N TYR A 219 -18.47 -3.34 -6.48
CA TYR A 219 -17.67 -4.29 -5.72
C TYR A 219 -17.06 -3.66 -4.48
N TRP A 220 -16.62 -2.41 -4.60
CA TRP A 220 -16.09 -1.64 -3.48
C TRP A 220 -17.09 -1.51 -2.34
N GLU A 221 -18.25 -0.93 -2.62
CA GLU A 221 -19.30 -0.70 -1.62
C GLU A 221 -19.77 -2.01 -1.00
N ASN A 222 -20.00 -3.04 -1.81
CA ASN A 222 -20.41 -4.36 -1.32
C ASN A 222 -19.36 -4.99 -0.41
N THR A 223 -18.07 -4.81 -0.72
CA THR A 223 -16.98 -5.34 0.11
C THR A 223 -16.90 -4.59 1.44
N GLU A 224 -16.94 -3.26 1.44
CA GLU A 224 -16.96 -2.47 2.68
C GLU A 224 -18.16 -2.84 3.55
N ASN A 225 -19.35 -2.93 2.99
CA ASN A 225 -20.56 -3.34 3.70
C ASN A 225 -20.44 -4.75 4.30
N LEU A 226 -19.84 -5.68 3.57
CA LEU A 226 -19.57 -7.04 4.08
C LEU A 226 -18.59 -7.02 5.24
N LEU A 227 -17.47 -6.29 5.12
CA LEU A 227 -16.47 -6.18 6.18
C LEU A 227 -17.07 -5.57 7.43
N ASP A 228 -17.86 -4.50 7.29
CA ASP A 228 -18.54 -3.84 8.41
C ASP A 228 -19.58 -4.74 9.07
N ALA A 229 -20.36 -5.51 8.31
CA ALA A 229 -21.31 -6.48 8.85
C ALA A 229 -20.61 -7.58 9.65
N ILE A 230 -19.48 -8.09 9.16
CA ILE A 230 -18.67 -9.09 9.87
C ILE A 230 -18.15 -8.48 11.19
N VAL A 231 -17.49 -7.32 11.13
CA VAL A 231 -16.94 -6.68 12.34
C VAL A 231 -18.03 -6.38 13.35
N THR A 232 -19.18 -5.86 12.92
CA THR A 232 -20.32 -5.57 13.80
C THR A 232 -20.85 -6.80 14.53
N LYS A 233 -20.83 -7.96 13.87
CA LYS A 233 -21.31 -9.21 14.47
C LYS A 233 -20.44 -9.68 15.66
N PHE A 234 -19.18 -9.28 15.70
CA PHE A 234 -18.22 -9.71 16.71
C PHE A 234 -17.92 -8.64 17.77
N ARG A 235 -18.48 -7.44 17.63
CA ARG A 235 -18.51 -6.42 18.69
C ARG A 235 -19.62 -6.71 19.69
#